data_75114a53806391ee58ad2c6c31ddfb1e
#
_entry.id   75114a53806391ee58ad2c6c31ddfb1e
#
_cell.length_a   1.000
_cell.length_b   1.000
_cell.length_c   1.000
_cell.angle_alpha   90.00
_cell.angle_beta   90.00
_cell.angle_gamma   90.00
#
_symmetry.space_group_name_H-M   'P 1'
#
loop_
_entity.id
_entity.type
_entity.pdbx_description
1 polymer ?
#
loop_
_entity_poly.entity_id
_entity_poly.type
_entity_poly.pdbx_seq_one_letter_code
_entity_poly.pdbx_strand_id
1 'polypeptide(L)'
;MENTSLSLSPKLFLCQLPLFTLNLIELYFVEEVKNKMVHEKRDFEVKVSKNEVVVPVLPIQEIRLPLSNLDLLLPPVDVGVFFCYKKPENFTFDLTVVVLKKALAQTLASYYAFAGELVMNYVGEPELLCNNRGVDFVEALADLELKDLDLHNPDSTIEGKLVPKRKQGLLAIQATKMKCGAMLVACIFSHQVADAYSVNMFLVSWAEMAMSKPLSQTPSFRRSILFPRRPASYDLSVDNMYVPISSLPPPVADDDDDEKAISRIYYIVSDRINDLQVLANADNDSSSGRKRTKLEAFSAFLWKMIVNGEFTRTDKFCRLGIVVDGRTRLIDGDENQEKLIKPYFGNVLSIPFGEKKIEELKEKPLSWAANEIHEFLGTAVTKEHFLGLIDWVEAHRPEPGLAKIYASRVSEEEPAVVVSSGQHFPVKKMDFGWGEPCFGSYHFPWGGKSGYVMPMPSPKGNGDWIVYMHLLKGQLDLIEKNAANVFCPLTSEYLCFN
;
A
#
# COMPACT_ATOMS: atom_id res chain seq x y z
N MET A 1 -24.66 2.95 68.60
CA MET A 1 -24.60 1.57 68.12
C MET A 1 -25.33 1.53 66.80
N GLU A 2 -24.66 1.06 65.84
CA GLU A 2 -24.94 0.58 64.49
C GLU A 2 -24.36 1.43 63.39
N ASN A 3 -23.27 0.86 62.95
CA ASN A 3 -22.58 1.21 61.68
C ASN A 3 -23.42 0.69 60.50
N THR A 4 -23.68 1.57 59.53
CA THR A 4 -24.05 1.13 58.18
C THR A 4 -23.03 1.73 57.20
N SER A 5 -22.16 0.84 56.72
CA SER A 5 -21.23 1.09 55.65
C SER A 5 -21.94 1.19 54.31
N LEU A 6 -21.92 2.33 53.66
CA LEU A 6 -22.31 2.50 52.28
C LEU A 6 -21.08 2.26 51.39
N SER A 7 -21.09 1.16 50.68
CA SER A 7 -20.15 0.84 49.59
C SER A 7 -20.48 1.72 48.37
N LEU A 8 -19.67 2.72 48.11
CA LEU A 8 -19.71 3.47 46.84
C LEU A 8 -18.84 2.76 45.81
N SER A 9 -19.50 2.23 44.79
CA SER A 9 -18.93 1.75 43.58
C SER A 9 -18.21 2.85 42.80
N PRO A 10 -16.97 2.64 42.30
CA PRO A 10 -16.26 3.60 41.47
C PRO A 10 -16.63 3.42 40.00
N LYS A 11 -17.78 3.92 39.60
CA LYS A 11 -18.13 4.10 38.18
C LYS A 11 -18.80 5.44 38.05
N LEU A 12 -18.01 6.46 37.68
CA LEU A 12 -18.40 7.73 37.00
C LEU A 12 -17.38 8.82 37.35
N PHE A 13 -16.22 8.80 36.72
CA PHE A 13 -15.36 10.00 36.56
C PHE A 13 -14.25 9.69 35.53
N LEU A 14 -14.64 9.51 34.28
CA LEU A 14 -13.70 9.41 33.15
C LEU A 14 -14.27 10.15 31.93
N CYS A 15 -14.79 11.35 32.17
CA CYS A 15 -15.07 12.30 31.11
C CYS A 15 -14.44 13.64 31.53
N GLN A 16 -13.42 14.09 30.79
CA GLN A 16 -12.64 15.31 30.92
C GLN A 16 -11.32 15.17 31.69
N LEU A 17 -10.35 14.51 31.07
CA LEU A 17 -8.93 14.79 31.30
C LEU A 17 -8.26 15.03 29.94
N PRO A 18 -7.50 16.12 29.78
CA PRO A 18 -6.72 16.34 28.57
C PRO A 18 -5.63 15.27 28.50
N LEU A 19 -5.32 14.83 27.27
CA LEU A 19 -4.30 13.82 26.91
C LEU A 19 -2.87 14.12 27.43
N PHE A 20 -2.69 15.04 28.36
CA PHE A 20 -1.40 15.58 28.81
C PHE A 20 -0.92 15.13 30.19
N THR A 21 -1.63 14.25 30.89
CA THR A 21 -1.18 13.80 32.24
C THR A 21 -1.12 12.29 32.36
N LEU A 22 -0.25 11.67 31.58
CA LEU A 22 0.22 10.30 31.85
C LEU A 22 1.74 10.29 31.95
N ASN A 23 2.19 10.57 33.17
CA ASN A 23 3.20 9.90 33.99
C ASN A 23 4.65 9.84 33.54
N LEU A 24 5.48 10.47 34.35
CA LEU A 24 6.94 10.39 34.48
C LEU A 24 7.51 8.96 34.52
N ILE A 25 6.71 7.94 34.84
CA ILE A 25 7.12 6.54 34.85
C ILE A 25 7.16 5.95 33.44
N GLU A 26 6.25 6.36 32.54
CA GLU A 26 6.30 5.98 31.13
C GLU A 26 7.44 6.65 30.38
N LEU A 27 7.83 7.86 30.77
CA LEU A 27 9.03 8.54 30.22
C LEU A 27 10.32 7.80 30.51
N TYR A 28 10.45 7.18 31.69
CA TYR A 28 11.62 6.38 32.05
C TYR A 28 11.70 5.09 31.21
N PHE A 29 10.56 4.43 30.94
CA PHE A 29 10.51 3.26 30.07
C PHE A 29 10.79 3.60 28.60
N VAL A 30 10.34 4.76 28.12
CA VAL A 30 10.60 5.22 26.74
C VAL A 30 12.06 5.60 26.54
N GLU A 31 12.73 6.18 27.54
CA GLU A 31 14.16 6.48 27.49
C GLU A 31 15.03 5.21 27.57
N GLU A 32 14.63 4.21 28.37
CA GLU A 32 15.34 2.93 28.44
C GLU A 32 15.18 2.10 27.16
N VAL A 33 14.02 2.20 26.49
CA VAL A 33 13.78 1.60 25.17
C VAL A 33 14.55 2.35 24.08
N LYS A 34 14.62 3.69 24.12
CA LYS A 34 15.44 4.48 23.18
C LYS A 34 16.93 4.17 23.31
N ASN A 35 17.44 3.99 24.52
CA ASN A 35 18.87 3.67 24.76
C ASN A 35 19.23 2.22 24.39
N LYS A 36 18.27 1.29 24.33
CA LYS A 36 18.47 -0.07 23.77
C LYS A 36 18.37 -0.14 22.26
N MET A 37 17.80 0.88 21.59
CA MET A 37 17.61 0.91 20.12
C MET A 37 18.77 1.57 19.35
N VAL A 38 19.90 1.84 19.97
CA VAL A 38 21.13 2.09 19.21
C VAL A 38 21.67 0.72 18.73
N HIS A 39 20.91 0.06 17.84
CA HIS A 39 21.49 -0.91 16.95
C HIS A 39 22.46 -0.15 16.05
N GLU A 40 23.75 -0.38 16.21
CA GLU A 40 24.73 0.04 15.21
C GLU A 40 24.20 -0.37 13.85
N LYS A 41 23.99 0.61 13.00
CA LYS A 41 23.50 0.45 11.62
C LYS A 41 24.52 -0.43 10.90
N ARG A 42 24.33 -1.76 10.92
CA ARG A 42 25.18 -2.71 10.20
C ARG A 42 24.82 -2.55 8.73
N ASP A 43 25.62 -1.79 8.01
CA ASP A 43 25.54 -1.83 6.56
C ASP A 43 25.91 -3.24 6.09
N PHE A 44 25.11 -3.80 5.20
CA PHE A 44 25.32 -5.15 4.66
C PHE A 44 25.32 -5.09 3.14
N GLU A 45 26.06 -6.02 2.54
CA GLU A 45 26.19 -6.14 1.11
C GLU A 45 25.23 -7.22 0.58
N VAL A 46 24.61 -6.93 -0.58
CA VAL A 46 23.88 -7.91 -1.39
C VAL A 46 24.62 -8.13 -2.69
N LYS A 47 25.21 -9.30 -2.82
CA LYS A 47 25.97 -9.71 -4.01
C LYS A 47 25.07 -10.44 -4.99
N VAL A 48 24.84 -9.88 -6.17
CA VAL A 48 24.17 -10.58 -7.27
C VAL A 48 25.07 -11.71 -7.76
N SER A 49 24.59 -12.94 -7.70
CA SER A 49 25.30 -14.13 -8.18
C SER A 49 24.93 -14.49 -9.62
N LYS A 50 23.67 -14.23 -10.02
CA LYS A 50 23.17 -14.51 -11.37
C LYS A 50 22.03 -13.55 -11.72
N ASN A 51 21.93 -13.18 -12.98
CA ASN A 51 20.79 -12.48 -13.55
C ASN A 51 20.44 -13.13 -14.89
N GLU A 52 19.20 -13.53 -15.05
CA GLU A 52 18.72 -14.17 -16.30
C GLU A 52 17.26 -13.77 -16.56
N VAL A 53 16.82 -13.93 -17.80
CA VAL A 53 15.43 -13.66 -18.19
C VAL A 53 14.64 -14.96 -18.18
N VAL A 54 13.53 -15.00 -17.46
CA VAL A 54 12.57 -16.10 -17.45
C VAL A 54 11.47 -15.77 -18.44
N VAL A 55 11.35 -16.57 -19.50
CA VAL A 55 10.33 -16.43 -20.54
C VAL A 55 9.15 -17.37 -20.30
N PRO A 56 7.94 -17.04 -20.82
CA PRO A 56 6.80 -17.95 -20.76
C PRO A 56 7.11 -19.32 -21.37
N VAL A 57 6.67 -20.41 -20.71
CA VAL A 57 6.81 -21.78 -21.20
C VAL A 57 6.02 -22.02 -22.51
N LEU A 58 4.95 -21.28 -22.71
CA LEU A 58 4.13 -21.26 -23.93
C LEU A 58 4.08 -19.80 -24.41
N PRO A 59 4.92 -19.43 -25.37
CA PRO A 59 4.90 -18.08 -25.93
C PRO A 59 3.62 -17.86 -26.75
N ILE A 60 3.08 -16.65 -26.64
CA ILE A 60 1.96 -16.18 -27.46
C ILE A 60 2.49 -15.52 -28.75
N GLN A 61 1.65 -15.43 -29.78
CA GLN A 61 1.91 -14.51 -30.89
C GLN A 61 1.96 -13.07 -30.32
N GLU A 62 2.86 -12.26 -30.86
CA GLU A 62 2.98 -10.86 -30.45
C GLU A 62 1.65 -10.13 -30.68
N ILE A 63 1.16 -9.49 -29.64
CA ILE A 63 -0.06 -8.67 -29.66
C ILE A 63 0.15 -7.34 -28.93
N ARG A 64 -0.59 -6.34 -29.35
CA ARG A 64 -0.68 -5.05 -28.67
C ARG A 64 -2.02 -4.94 -27.96
N LEU A 65 -2.00 -4.60 -26.68
CA LEU A 65 -3.18 -4.40 -25.86
C LEU A 65 -3.21 -2.96 -25.39
N PRO A 66 -4.28 -2.20 -25.67
CA PRO A 66 -4.43 -0.87 -25.13
C PRO A 66 -4.52 -0.94 -23.60
N LEU A 67 -4.03 0.08 -22.92
CA LEU A 67 -4.36 0.30 -21.52
C LEU A 67 -5.84 0.68 -21.40
N SER A 68 -6.49 0.28 -20.30
CA SER A 68 -7.83 0.76 -20.00
C SER A 68 -7.80 2.23 -19.57
N ASN A 69 -8.93 2.91 -19.62
CA ASN A 69 -9.04 4.28 -19.15
C ASN A 69 -8.58 4.44 -17.67
N LEU A 70 -8.83 3.42 -16.84
CA LEU A 70 -8.38 3.46 -15.44
C LEU A 70 -6.88 3.19 -15.28
N ASP A 71 -6.25 2.42 -16.19
CA ASP A 71 -4.79 2.26 -16.20
C ASP A 71 -4.07 3.58 -16.55
N LEU A 72 -4.68 4.42 -17.41
CA LEU A 72 -4.13 5.71 -17.85
C LEU A 72 -4.14 6.79 -16.76
N LEU A 73 -4.82 6.56 -15.64
CA LEU A 73 -4.81 7.45 -14.46
C LEU A 73 -3.61 7.21 -13.55
N LEU A 74 -2.84 6.14 -13.79
CA LEU A 74 -1.69 5.80 -12.95
C LEU A 74 -0.40 6.36 -13.55
N PRO A 75 0.40 7.09 -12.76
CA PRO A 75 1.72 7.54 -13.21
C PRO A 75 2.67 6.33 -13.42
N PRO A 76 3.79 6.50 -14.16
CA PRO A 76 4.78 5.46 -14.42
C PRO A 76 5.66 5.21 -13.18
N VAL A 77 5.07 4.67 -12.12
CA VAL A 77 5.75 4.33 -10.86
C VAL A 77 5.85 2.82 -10.70
N ASP A 78 6.86 2.40 -9.95
CA ASP A 78 7.10 1.00 -9.63
C ASP A 78 6.70 0.69 -8.20
N VAL A 79 6.14 -0.50 -7.97
CA VAL A 79 5.77 -1.00 -6.64
C VAL A 79 6.53 -2.27 -6.35
N GLY A 80 7.23 -2.30 -5.21
CA GLY A 80 7.91 -3.47 -4.68
C GLY A 80 6.99 -4.29 -3.77
N VAL A 81 7.21 -5.59 -3.76
CA VAL A 81 6.61 -6.54 -2.80
C VAL A 81 7.67 -7.54 -2.41
N PHE A 82 7.78 -7.89 -1.13
CA PHE A 82 8.74 -8.88 -0.67
C PHE A 82 8.17 -9.80 0.40
N PHE A 83 8.74 -11.01 0.46
CA PHE A 83 8.37 -12.06 1.42
C PHE A 83 9.63 -12.66 2.04
N CYS A 84 9.63 -12.79 3.37
CA CYS A 84 10.70 -13.41 4.13
C CYS A 84 10.32 -14.84 4.50
N TYR A 85 11.20 -15.79 4.26
CA TYR A 85 11.04 -17.21 4.61
C TYR A 85 12.15 -17.62 5.59
N LYS A 86 11.80 -18.35 6.62
CA LYS A 86 12.81 -19.05 7.45
C LYS A 86 13.53 -20.07 6.56
N LYS A 87 14.71 -20.52 7.01
CA LYS A 87 15.47 -21.53 6.29
C LYS A 87 14.60 -22.77 6.01
N PRO A 88 14.38 -23.14 4.73
CA PRO A 88 13.65 -24.36 4.39
C PRO A 88 14.39 -25.61 4.88
N GLU A 89 13.69 -26.57 5.51
CA GLU A 89 14.32 -27.77 6.07
C GLU A 89 14.78 -28.73 4.96
N ASN A 90 13.98 -28.89 3.88
CA ASN A 90 14.16 -29.90 2.85
C ASN A 90 14.56 -29.32 1.47
N PHE A 91 14.86 -28.03 1.40
CA PHE A 91 15.21 -27.36 0.16
C PHE A 91 16.55 -26.63 0.29
N THR A 92 17.41 -26.79 -0.69
CA THR A 92 18.57 -25.89 -0.85
C THR A 92 18.12 -24.62 -1.56
N PHE A 93 18.88 -23.55 -1.42
CA PHE A 93 18.59 -22.28 -2.14
C PHE A 93 18.53 -22.51 -3.67
N ASP A 94 19.46 -23.28 -4.22
CA ASP A 94 19.49 -23.56 -5.66
C ASP A 94 18.23 -24.29 -6.13
N LEU A 95 17.74 -25.25 -5.34
CA LEU A 95 16.50 -25.95 -5.64
C LEU A 95 15.28 -25.03 -5.56
N THR A 96 15.22 -24.16 -4.54
CA THR A 96 14.12 -23.18 -4.44
C THR A 96 14.09 -22.23 -5.64
N VAL A 97 15.26 -21.77 -6.09
CA VAL A 97 15.38 -20.93 -7.29
C VAL A 97 14.90 -21.65 -8.55
N VAL A 98 15.26 -22.93 -8.73
CA VAL A 98 14.77 -23.74 -9.86
C VAL A 98 13.24 -23.85 -9.83
N VAL A 99 12.63 -24.10 -8.66
CA VAL A 99 11.17 -24.16 -8.50
C VAL A 99 10.53 -22.82 -8.83
N LEU A 100 11.06 -21.72 -8.29
CA LEU A 100 10.54 -20.37 -8.54
C LEU A 100 10.55 -20.02 -10.03
N LYS A 101 11.65 -20.27 -10.74
CA LYS A 101 11.79 -19.96 -12.17
C LYS A 101 10.89 -20.83 -13.03
N LYS A 102 10.81 -22.14 -12.76
CA LYS A 102 9.91 -23.05 -13.47
C LYS A 102 8.46 -22.63 -13.32
N ALA A 103 8.02 -22.36 -12.09
CA ALA A 103 6.68 -21.91 -11.79
C ALA A 103 6.39 -20.55 -12.42
N LEU A 104 7.36 -19.61 -12.40
CA LEU A 104 7.24 -18.31 -13.05
C LEU A 104 7.00 -18.47 -14.55
N ALA A 105 7.82 -19.26 -15.26
CA ALA A 105 7.67 -19.52 -16.69
C ALA A 105 6.28 -20.09 -17.04
N GLN A 106 5.74 -20.95 -16.18
CA GLN A 106 4.38 -21.51 -16.32
C GLN A 106 3.30 -20.46 -16.08
N THR A 107 3.45 -19.65 -15.02
CA THR A 107 2.49 -18.58 -14.66
C THR A 107 2.43 -17.50 -15.74
N LEU A 108 3.57 -17.15 -16.32
CA LEU A 108 3.66 -16.15 -17.40
C LEU A 108 2.91 -16.57 -18.67
N ALA A 109 2.62 -17.86 -18.88
CA ALA A 109 1.76 -18.29 -19.97
C ALA A 109 0.33 -17.75 -19.85
N SER A 110 -0.19 -17.64 -18.62
CA SER A 110 -1.50 -17.03 -18.33
C SER A 110 -1.39 -15.52 -18.08
N TYR A 111 -0.30 -15.06 -17.48
CA TYR A 111 -0.02 -13.64 -17.17
C TYR A 111 0.94 -13.03 -18.20
N TYR A 112 0.71 -13.30 -19.48
CA TYR A 112 1.59 -12.91 -20.59
C TYR A 112 1.88 -11.41 -20.67
N ALA A 113 0.99 -10.55 -20.15
CA ALA A 113 1.23 -9.12 -20.08
C ALA A 113 2.48 -8.79 -19.27
N PHE A 114 2.76 -9.48 -18.16
CA PHE A 114 3.98 -9.27 -17.38
C PHE A 114 5.26 -9.71 -18.11
N ALA A 115 5.16 -10.54 -19.14
CA ALA A 115 6.28 -10.90 -19.99
C ALA A 115 6.45 -9.94 -21.18
N GLY A 116 5.76 -8.81 -21.19
CA GLY A 116 5.80 -7.78 -22.24
C GLY A 116 6.49 -6.50 -21.79
N GLU A 117 6.19 -5.43 -22.52
CA GLU A 117 6.76 -4.10 -22.35
C GLU A 117 5.68 -3.04 -22.54
N LEU A 118 5.88 -1.84 -21.94
CA LEU A 118 5.11 -0.65 -22.32
C LEU A 118 5.79 0.05 -23.49
N VAL A 119 5.01 0.37 -24.50
CA VAL A 119 5.44 1.13 -25.67
C VAL A 119 4.43 2.25 -25.94
N MET A 120 4.82 3.28 -26.66
CA MET A 120 3.90 4.33 -27.06
C MET A 120 3.18 3.89 -28.36
N ASN A 121 1.86 4.11 -28.41
CA ASN A 121 1.09 3.92 -29.63
C ASN A 121 1.23 5.17 -30.56
N TYR A 122 0.55 5.14 -31.70
CA TYR A 122 0.64 6.19 -32.73
C TYR A 122 0.04 7.54 -32.30
N VAL A 123 -0.78 7.59 -31.25
CA VAL A 123 -1.35 8.83 -30.70
C VAL A 123 -0.58 9.32 -29.45
N GLY A 124 0.49 8.62 -29.05
CA GLY A 124 1.31 9.01 -27.91
C GLY A 124 0.83 8.49 -26.56
N GLU A 125 -0.06 7.49 -26.52
CA GLU A 125 -0.49 6.84 -25.28
C GLU A 125 0.30 5.55 -25.04
N PRO A 126 0.54 5.16 -23.78
CA PRO A 126 1.16 3.88 -23.46
C PRO A 126 0.22 2.72 -23.80
N GLU A 127 0.78 1.66 -24.37
CA GLU A 127 0.11 0.37 -24.60
C GLU A 127 1.02 -0.80 -24.24
N LEU A 128 0.43 -1.96 -23.98
CA LEU A 128 1.15 -3.18 -23.70
C LEU A 128 1.56 -3.89 -24.99
N LEU A 129 2.86 -4.06 -25.22
CA LEU A 129 3.41 -4.93 -26.24
C LEU A 129 3.70 -6.29 -25.60
N CYS A 130 2.83 -7.27 -25.84
CA CYS A 130 3.00 -8.65 -25.34
C CYS A 130 3.85 -9.43 -26.34
N ASN A 131 5.17 -9.37 -26.20
CA ASN A 131 6.18 -9.90 -27.14
C ASN A 131 6.99 -11.06 -26.55
N ASN A 132 6.59 -11.60 -25.41
CA ASN A 132 7.29 -12.67 -24.69
C ASN A 132 8.75 -12.31 -24.29
N ARG A 133 9.04 -11.01 -24.09
CA ARG A 133 10.34 -10.56 -23.58
C ARG A 133 10.78 -11.36 -22.34
N GLY A 134 9.84 -11.66 -21.46
CA GLY A 134 10.09 -12.33 -20.19
C GLY A 134 10.36 -11.37 -19.03
N VAL A 135 10.73 -11.95 -17.90
CA VAL A 135 10.90 -11.29 -16.59
C VAL A 135 12.35 -11.45 -16.13
N ASP A 136 12.99 -10.34 -15.76
CA ASP A 136 14.34 -10.38 -15.19
C ASP A 136 14.28 -11.07 -13.81
N PHE A 137 15.09 -12.13 -13.64
CA PHE A 137 15.20 -12.90 -12.41
C PHE A 137 16.61 -12.83 -11.87
N VAL A 138 16.75 -12.24 -10.67
CA VAL A 138 18.01 -12.03 -9.98
C VAL A 138 18.17 -13.04 -8.87
N GLU A 139 19.30 -13.73 -8.82
CA GLU A 139 19.77 -14.52 -7.68
C GLU A 139 20.81 -13.73 -6.91
N ALA A 140 20.64 -13.62 -5.61
CA ALA A 140 21.53 -12.82 -4.79
C ALA A 140 21.87 -13.50 -3.45
N LEU A 141 22.96 -13.03 -2.83
CA LEU A 141 23.44 -13.45 -1.51
C LEU A 141 23.56 -12.21 -0.65
N ALA A 142 22.93 -12.21 0.53
CA ALA A 142 23.05 -11.14 1.52
C ALA A 142 23.93 -11.60 2.69
N ASP A 143 24.93 -10.78 3.06
CA ASP A 143 25.78 -11.01 4.22
C ASP A 143 25.13 -10.51 5.52
N LEU A 144 23.86 -10.89 5.70
CA LEU A 144 23.04 -10.54 6.86
C LEU A 144 22.19 -11.75 7.28
N GLU A 145 21.97 -11.93 8.58
CA GLU A 145 20.97 -12.88 9.08
C GLU A 145 19.58 -12.25 9.07
N LEU A 146 18.52 -13.05 8.90
CA LEU A 146 17.14 -12.54 8.84
C LEU A 146 16.74 -11.78 10.12
N LYS A 147 17.20 -12.25 11.28
CA LYS A 147 16.92 -11.62 12.57
C LYS A 147 17.56 -10.24 12.75
N ASP A 148 18.63 -9.95 12.00
CA ASP A 148 19.36 -8.68 12.05
C ASP A 148 18.83 -7.67 11.01
N LEU A 149 17.81 -8.04 10.23
CA LEU A 149 17.22 -7.18 9.19
C LEU A 149 16.38 -6.07 9.84
N ASP A 150 16.79 -4.81 9.65
CA ASP A 150 16.03 -3.64 10.08
C ASP A 150 14.86 -3.38 9.11
N LEU A 151 13.70 -3.93 9.46
CA LEU A 151 12.47 -3.74 8.70
C LEU A 151 11.79 -2.41 9.00
N HIS A 152 12.11 -1.77 10.12
CA HIS A 152 11.57 -0.45 10.44
C HIS A 152 12.07 0.61 9.45
N ASN A 153 13.30 0.49 8.95
CA ASN A 153 13.93 1.41 8.01
C ASN A 153 14.15 0.78 6.62
N PRO A 154 13.09 0.49 5.85
CA PRO A 154 13.19 -0.27 4.59
C PRO A 154 13.99 0.43 3.50
N ASP A 155 14.09 1.76 3.49
CA ASP A 155 14.87 2.50 2.49
C ASP A 155 16.38 2.17 2.56
N SER A 156 16.88 1.81 3.74
CA SER A 156 18.29 1.43 3.91
C SER A 156 18.56 -0.06 3.78
N THR A 157 17.54 -0.91 3.93
CA THR A 157 17.68 -2.36 4.00
C THR A 157 17.01 -3.10 2.86
N ILE A 158 15.90 -2.59 2.37
CA ILE A 158 15.07 -3.24 1.32
C ILE A 158 15.30 -2.60 -0.04
N GLU A 159 15.25 -1.24 -0.11
CA GLU A 159 15.30 -0.51 -1.38
C GLU A 159 16.60 -0.74 -2.14
N GLY A 160 16.48 -1.28 -3.37
CA GLY A 160 17.61 -1.53 -4.25
C GLY A 160 18.62 -2.59 -3.78
N LYS A 161 18.39 -3.20 -2.60
CA LYS A 161 19.19 -4.31 -2.04
C LYS A 161 18.43 -5.62 -2.12
N LEU A 162 17.30 -5.73 -1.45
CA LEU A 162 16.49 -6.95 -1.34
C LEU A 162 15.27 -6.93 -2.27
N VAL A 163 14.75 -5.75 -2.60
CA VAL A 163 13.84 -5.53 -3.73
C VAL A 163 14.65 -5.02 -4.91
N PRO A 164 14.61 -5.68 -6.08
CA PRO A 164 15.42 -5.28 -7.22
C PRO A 164 14.93 -3.95 -7.81
N LYS A 165 15.81 -3.26 -8.54
CA LYS A 165 15.39 -2.16 -9.41
C LYS A 165 15.00 -2.71 -10.77
N ARG A 166 13.80 -2.37 -11.25
CA ARG A 166 13.34 -2.73 -12.59
C ARG A 166 14.06 -1.83 -13.61
N LYS A 167 14.77 -2.45 -14.54
CA LYS A 167 15.48 -1.73 -15.60
C LYS A 167 14.72 -1.76 -16.92
N GLN A 168 14.04 -2.86 -17.21
CA GLN A 168 13.30 -3.09 -18.44
C GLN A 168 12.09 -3.99 -18.15
N GLY A 169 11.17 -4.11 -19.13
CA GLY A 169 9.96 -4.92 -18.99
C GLY A 169 9.01 -4.38 -17.93
N LEU A 170 8.10 -5.20 -17.45
CA LEU A 170 7.01 -4.79 -16.54
C LEU A 170 7.14 -5.37 -15.14
N LEU A 171 7.97 -6.40 -14.99
CA LEU A 171 8.18 -7.14 -13.74
C LEU A 171 9.65 -7.52 -13.64
N ALA A 172 10.23 -7.45 -12.46
CA ALA A 172 11.50 -8.06 -12.11
C ALA A 172 11.36 -8.80 -10.78
N ILE A 173 12.10 -9.89 -10.61
CA ILE A 173 12.06 -10.76 -9.44
C ILE A 173 13.47 -10.92 -8.89
N GLN A 174 13.60 -10.99 -7.58
CA GLN A 174 14.84 -11.32 -6.91
C GLN A 174 14.61 -12.36 -5.82
N ALA A 175 15.42 -13.41 -5.84
CA ALA A 175 15.54 -14.38 -4.75
C ALA A 175 16.88 -14.16 -4.06
N THR A 176 16.87 -13.84 -2.77
CA THR A 176 18.07 -13.53 -1.99
C THR A 176 18.24 -14.57 -0.88
N LYS A 177 19.38 -15.27 -0.86
CA LYS A 177 19.78 -16.13 0.26
C LYS A 177 20.42 -15.29 1.34
N MET A 178 19.90 -15.40 2.56
CA MET A 178 20.46 -14.76 3.74
C MET A 178 21.58 -15.63 4.37
N LYS A 179 22.46 -15.04 5.16
CA LYS A 179 23.60 -15.71 5.83
C LYS A 179 23.16 -16.91 6.68
N CYS A 180 22.06 -16.80 7.41
CA CYS A 180 21.50 -17.90 8.22
C CYS A 180 20.82 -19.01 7.39
N GLY A 181 20.75 -18.88 6.06
CA GLY A 181 20.04 -19.78 5.17
C GLY A 181 18.55 -19.48 4.97
N ALA A 182 18.02 -18.48 5.64
CA ALA A 182 16.72 -17.89 5.33
C ALA A 182 16.72 -17.32 3.90
N MET A 183 15.54 -17.08 3.36
CA MET A 183 15.39 -16.56 2.00
C MET A 183 14.42 -15.40 1.95
N LEU A 184 14.70 -14.43 1.10
CA LEU A 184 13.78 -13.37 0.75
C LEU A 184 13.46 -13.46 -0.75
N VAL A 185 12.16 -13.46 -1.09
CA VAL A 185 11.67 -13.40 -2.47
C VAL A 185 10.96 -12.08 -2.65
N ALA A 186 11.40 -11.31 -3.63
CA ALA A 186 10.83 -10.01 -3.93
C ALA A 186 10.49 -9.87 -5.40
N CYS A 187 9.51 -9.02 -5.69
CA CYS A 187 9.24 -8.55 -7.04
C CYS A 187 9.01 -7.04 -7.04
N ILE A 188 9.28 -6.42 -8.18
CA ILE A 188 8.94 -5.04 -8.48
C ILE A 188 8.22 -5.00 -9.83
N PHE A 189 7.15 -4.22 -9.92
CA PHE A 189 6.30 -4.17 -11.10
C PHE A 189 5.85 -2.75 -11.42
N SER A 190 5.54 -2.52 -12.70
CA SER A 190 4.96 -1.24 -13.14
C SER A 190 3.51 -1.12 -12.69
N HIS A 191 3.21 -0.07 -11.91
CA HIS A 191 1.85 0.19 -11.44
C HIS A 191 0.87 0.55 -12.56
N GLN A 192 1.37 1.05 -13.72
CA GLN A 192 0.52 1.35 -14.86
C GLN A 192 -0.22 0.13 -15.43
N VAL A 193 0.26 -1.09 -15.17
CA VAL A 193 -0.33 -2.31 -15.74
C VAL A 193 -1.08 -3.18 -14.74
N ALA A 194 -0.88 -2.95 -13.44
CA ALA A 194 -1.49 -3.77 -12.40
C ALA A 194 -1.61 -3.01 -11.07
N ASP A 195 -2.78 -3.09 -10.47
CA ASP A 195 -2.99 -2.69 -9.07
C ASP A 195 -2.66 -3.83 -8.09
N ALA A 196 -2.77 -3.55 -6.79
CA ALA A 196 -2.50 -4.53 -5.75
C ALA A 196 -3.36 -5.80 -5.86
N TYR A 197 -4.63 -5.69 -6.31
CA TYR A 197 -5.50 -6.85 -6.53
C TYR A 197 -4.95 -7.75 -7.64
N SER A 198 -4.59 -7.16 -8.79
CA SER A 198 -4.04 -7.88 -9.94
C SER A 198 -2.71 -8.55 -9.61
N VAL A 199 -1.83 -7.85 -8.88
CA VAL A 199 -0.55 -8.41 -8.45
C VAL A 199 -0.73 -9.51 -7.43
N ASN A 200 -1.63 -9.37 -6.47
CA ASN A 200 -1.94 -10.42 -5.50
C ASN A 200 -2.47 -11.68 -6.21
N MET A 201 -3.29 -11.51 -7.24
CA MET A 201 -3.78 -12.63 -8.07
C MET A 201 -2.61 -13.33 -8.79
N PHE A 202 -1.67 -12.59 -9.38
CA PHE A 202 -0.46 -13.12 -9.98
C PHE A 202 0.42 -13.87 -8.98
N LEU A 203 0.69 -13.27 -7.82
CA LEU A 203 1.54 -13.86 -6.77
C LEU A 203 0.97 -15.18 -6.26
N VAL A 204 -0.35 -15.23 -5.99
CA VAL A 204 -1.03 -16.47 -5.59
C VAL A 204 -0.92 -17.54 -6.68
N SER A 205 -1.16 -17.16 -7.94
CA SER A 205 -1.03 -18.07 -9.09
C SER A 205 0.39 -18.62 -9.24
N TRP A 206 1.40 -17.79 -8.99
CA TRP A 206 2.80 -18.22 -9.03
C TRP A 206 3.11 -19.23 -7.91
N ALA A 207 2.62 -19.01 -6.70
CA ALA A 207 2.77 -19.96 -5.59
C ALA A 207 2.01 -21.28 -5.87
N GLU A 208 0.81 -21.23 -6.42
CA GLU A 208 0.03 -22.40 -6.82
C GLU A 208 0.76 -23.24 -7.87
N MET A 209 1.33 -22.59 -8.89
CA MET A 209 2.14 -23.28 -9.92
C MET A 209 3.40 -23.93 -9.35
N ALA A 210 4.07 -23.30 -8.38
CA ALA A 210 5.22 -23.88 -7.70
C ALA A 210 4.88 -25.19 -6.98
N MET A 211 3.67 -25.26 -6.42
CA MET A 211 3.13 -26.45 -5.77
C MET A 211 2.46 -27.43 -6.75
N SER A 212 2.56 -27.21 -8.06
CA SER A 212 1.87 -27.99 -9.10
C SER A 212 0.35 -28.04 -8.91
N LYS A 213 -0.23 -26.98 -8.37
CA LYS A 213 -1.69 -26.82 -8.22
C LYS A 213 -2.27 -26.10 -9.45
N PRO A 214 -3.53 -26.35 -9.80
CA PRO A 214 -4.22 -25.54 -10.80
C PRO A 214 -4.38 -24.10 -10.31
N LEU A 215 -4.43 -23.14 -11.23
CA LEU A 215 -4.72 -21.75 -10.88
C LEU A 215 -6.12 -21.63 -10.27
N SER A 216 -6.21 -21.03 -9.09
CA SER A 216 -7.50 -20.74 -8.45
C SER A 216 -8.30 -19.70 -9.25
N GLN A 217 -7.60 -18.82 -9.99
CA GLN A 217 -8.20 -17.81 -10.86
C GLN A 217 -7.32 -17.54 -12.07
N THR A 218 -7.89 -17.65 -13.29
CA THR A 218 -7.22 -17.29 -14.53
C THR A 218 -7.43 -15.79 -14.81
N PRO A 219 -6.35 -15.01 -15.08
CA PRO A 219 -6.48 -13.58 -15.36
C PRO A 219 -7.23 -13.32 -16.66
N SER A 220 -7.96 -12.21 -16.71
CA SER A 220 -8.64 -11.70 -17.90
C SER A 220 -8.09 -10.34 -18.30
N PHE A 221 -7.64 -10.22 -19.53
CA PHE A 221 -7.17 -8.97 -20.15
C PHE A 221 -8.24 -8.32 -21.03
N ARG A 222 -9.50 -8.70 -20.85
CA ARG A 222 -10.63 -8.18 -21.64
C ARG A 222 -10.94 -6.73 -21.31
N ARG A 223 -10.30 -5.81 -22.02
CA ARG A 223 -10.45 -4.35 -21.81
C ARG A 223 -11.87 -3.84 -22.04
N SER A 224 -12.69 -4.54 -22.85
CA SER A 224 -14.07 -4.14 -23.10
C SER A 224 -14.99 -4.11 -21.87
N ILE A 225 -14.55 -4.69 -20.74
CA ILE A 225 -15.30 -4.60 -19.48
C ILE A 225 -15.31 -3.17 -18.91
N LEU A 226 -14.27 -2.38 -19.25
CA LEU A 226 -14.08 -1.00 -18.80
C LEU A 226 -14.18 -0.01 -19.98
N PHE A 227 -14.99 -0.32 -21.00
CA PHE A 227 -15.23 0.62 -22.12
C PHE A 227 -16.12 1.79 -21.68
N PRO A 228 -15.83 3.00 -22.18
CA PRO A 228 -16.65 4.17 -21.92
C PRO A 228 -18.06 4.02 -22.49
N ARG A 229 -19.01 4.69 -21.87
CA ARG A 229 -20.40 4.78 -22.35
C ARG A 229 -20.48 5.62 -23.63
N ARG A 230 -21.50 5.40 -24.40
CA ARG A 230 -21.78 6.19 -25.62
C ARG A 230 -23.22 6.64 -25.62
N PRO A 231 -23.50 7.95 -25.46
CA PRO A 231 -22.51 9.02 -25.20
C PRO A 231 -21.86 8.92 -23.84
N ALA A 232 -20.62 9.43 -23.68
CA ALA A 232 -19.93 9.58 -22.42
C ALA A 232 -20.72 10.51 -21.48
N SER A 233 -20.76 10.16 -20.19
CA SER A 233 -21.46 10.96 -19.17
C SER A 233 -20.78 10.81 -17.82
N TYR A 234 -20.36 11.91 -17.21
CA TYR A 234 -19.77 11.91 -15.88
C TYR A 234 -20.25 13.11 -15.07
N ASP A 235 -20.24 12.94 -13.76
CA ASP A 235 -20.57 14.02 -12.83
C ASP A 235 -19.37 14.97 -12.69
N LEU A 236 -19.66 16.28 -12.60
CA LEU A 236 -18.62 17.31 -12.44
C LEU A 236 -17.77 17.15 -11.17
N SER A 237 -18.21 16.34 -10.19
CA SER A 237 -17.41 16.00 -9.02
C SER A 237 -16.12 15.24 -9.38
N VAL A 238 -16.07 14.56 -10.53
CA VAL A 238 -14.86 13.92 -11.05
C VAL A 238 -13.77 14.95 -11.36
N ASP A 239 -14.14 16.12 -11.90
CA ASP A 239 -13.21 17.24 -12.13
C ASP A 239 -12.62 17.81 -10.83
N ASN A 240 -13.27 17.59 -9.69
CA ASN A 240 -12.70 17.95 -8.38
C ASN A 240 -11.66 16.95 -7.91
N MET A 241 -11.68 15.70 -8.39
CA MET A 241 -10.78 14.63 -7.97
C MET A 241 -9.63 14.40 -8.94
N TYR A 242 -9.82 14.67 -10.24
CA TYR A 242 -8.83 14.39 -11.29
C TYR A 242 -8.56 15.64 -12.12
N VAL A 243 -7.39 15.65 -12.76
CA VAL A 243 -6.93 16.77 -13.59
C VAL A 243 -6.07 16.24 -14.73
N PRO A 244 -6.21 16.81 -15.95
CA PRO A 244 -5.25 16.56 -17.04
C PRO A 244 -3.86 17.04 -16.62
N ILE A 245 -2.82 16.26 -16.95
CA ILE A 245 -1.44 16.56 -16.51
C ILE A 245 -0.93 17.89 -17.12
N SER A 246 -1.36 18.22 -18.33
CA SER A 246 -0.98 19.49 -18.98
C SER A 246 -1.49 20.74 -18.26
N SER A 247 -2.54 20.61 -17.47
CA SER A 247 -3.07 21.72 -16.66
C SER A 247 -2.28 21.98 -15.38
N LEU A 248 -1.32 21.08 -15.04
CA LEU A 248 -0.44 21.26 -13.89
C LEU A 248 0.73 22.19 -14.25
N PRO A 249 1.23 22.97 -13.27
CA PRO A 249 2.46 23.73 -13.48
C PRO A 249 3.62 22.77 -13.77
N PRO A 250 4.64 23.20 -14.52
CA PRO A 250 5.85 22.40 -14.74
C PRO A 250 6.45 21.96 -13.41
N PRO A 251 6.98 20.73 -13.31
CA PRO A 251 7.72 20.31 -12.13
C PRO A 251 8.82 21.32 -11.81
N VAL A 252 8.85 21.82 -10.58
CA VAL A 252 9.98 22.62 -10.11
C VAL A 252 11.11 21.64 -9.79
N ALA A 253 12.33 21.99 -10.18
CA ALA A 253 13.50 21.21 -9.79
C ALA A 253 13.52 21.09 -8.25
N ASP A 254 13.75 19.90 -7.74
CA ASP A 254 13.91 19.70 -6.30
C ASP A 254 15.08 20.55 -5.82
N ASP A 255 14.83 21.49 -4.91
CA ASP A 255 15.89 22.14 -4.17
C ASP A 255 16.53 21.12 -3.24
N ASP A 256 17.88 21.15 -3.09
CA ASP A 256 18.59 20.23 -2.17
C ASP A 256 18.12 20.37 -0.70
N ASP A 257 17.44 21.47 -0.36
CA ASP A 257 16.85 21.74 0.96
C ASP A 257 15.42 21.21 1.13
N ASP A 258 14.79 20.64 0.09
CA ASP A 258 13.45 20.07 0.20
C ASP A 258 13.44 18.85 1.12
N GLU A 259 12.47 18.81 2.05
CA GLU A 259 12.29 17.71 2.97
C GLU A 259 11.95 16.42 2.20
N LYS A 260 12.82 15.40 2.32
CA LYS A 260 12.64 14.12 1.63
C LYS A 260 11.63 13.23 2.35
N ALA A 261 10.78 12.58 1.55
CA ALA A 261 9.97 11.48 2.04
C ALA A 261 10.85 10.26 2.32
N ILE A 262 10.58 9.57 3.42
CA ILE A 262 11.27 8.34 3.83
C ILE A 262 10.26 7.26 4.22
N SER A 263 10.67 6.01 4.14
CA SER A 263 9.80 4.89 4.48
C SER A 263 10.04 4.38 5.89
N ARG A 264 8.96 3.95 6.56
CA ARG A 264 8.95 3.28 7.85
C ARG A 264 7.93 2.16 7.86
N ILE A 265 8.22 1.10 8.62
CA ILE A 265 7.24 0.04 8.87
C ILE A 265 7.03 -0.05 10.38
N TYR A 266 5.76 0.04 10.78
CA TYR A 266 5.31 -0.09 12.17
C TYR A 266 4.40 -1.30 12.33
N TYR A 267 4.19 -1.73 13.57
CA TYR A 267 3.05 -2.56 13.92
C TYR A 267 2.12 -1.80 14.88
N ILE A 268 0.83 -2.13 14.79
CA ILE A 268 -0.21 -1.59 15.68
C ILE A 268 -0.92 -2.77 16.30
N VAL A 269 -0.96 -2.84 17.62
CA VAL A 269 -1.68 -3.90 18.31
C VAL A 269 -3.19 -3.74 18.13
N SER A 270 -3.89 -4.86 18.04
CA SER A 270 -5.33 -4.95 17.78
C SER A 270 -6.16 -4.08 18.71
N ASP A 271 -5.80 -4.01 20.00
CA ASP A 271 -6.53 -3.21 20.98
C ASP A 271 -6.49 -1.72 20.65
N ARG A 272 -5.34 -1.20 20.20
CA ARG A 272 -5.24 0.21 19.78
C ARG A 272 -6.09 0.53 18.57
N ILE A 273 -6.20 -0.41 17.62
CA ILE A 273 -7.09 -0.25 16.45
C ILE A 273 -8.56 -0.23 16.89
N ASN A 274 -8.93 -1.08 17.86
CA ASN A 274 -10.26 -1.10 18.44
C ASN A 274 -10.57 0.19 19.21
N ASP A 275 -9.63 0.69 20.02
CA ASP A 275 -9.75 1.96 20.74
C ASP A 275 -9.99 3.12 19.76
N LEU A 276 -9.21 3.21 18.68
CA LEU A 276 -9.41 4.23 17.63
C LEU A 276 -10.82 4.11 17.01
N GLN A 277 -11.30 2.90 16.76
CA GLN A 277 -12.64 2.69 16.21
C GLN A 277 -13.74 3.11 17.18
N VAL A 278 -13.56 2.89 18.48
CA VAL A 278 -14.49 3.36 19.51
C VAL A 278 -14.53 4.89 19.54
N LEU A 279 -13.36 5.54 19.55
CA LEU A 279 -13.27 7.01 19.54
C LEU A 279 -13.86 7.64 18.26
N ALA A 280 -13.66 7.01 17.11
CA ALA A 280 -14.22 7.46 15.82
C ALA A 280 -15.75 7.34 15.77
N ASN A 281 -16.36 6.58 16.65
CA ASN A 281 -17.81 6.39 16.75
C ASN A 281 -18.43 7.06 17.99
N ALA A 282 -17.68 7.87 18.76
CA ALA A 282 -18.16 8.41 20.04
C ALA A 282 -19.39 9.31 19.91
N ASP A 283 -19.51 10.06 18.80
CA ASP A 283 -20.62 11.01 18.56
C ASP A 283 -21.71 10.44 17.62
N ASN A 284 -21.61 9.18 17.22
CA ASN A 284 -22.63 8.56 16.38
C ASN A 284 -23.81 8.12 17.22
N ASP A 285 -24.93 8.88 17.18
CA ASP A 285 -26.20 8.47 17.75
C ASP A 285 -26.60 7.11 17.22
N SER A 286 -26.90 6.18 18.13
CA SER A 286 -27.21 4.78 17.87
C SER A 286 -28.44 4.55 16.96
N SER A 287 -29.14 5.61 16.59
CA SER A 287 -30.44 5.57 15.92
C SER A 287 -30.42 5.73 14.40
N SER A 288 -29.32 6.20 13.78
CA SER A 288 -29.32 6.49 12.32
C SER A 288 -27.97 6.39 11.60
N GLY A 289 -26.85 6.13 12.26
CA GLY A 289 -25.51 6.22 11.67
C GLY A 289 -24.84 4.87 11.42
N ARG A 290 -24.36 4.63 10.19
CA ARG A 290 -23.49 3.49 9.89
C ARG A 290 -22.19 3.62 10.68
N LYS A 291 -21.80 2.57 11.41
CA LYS A 291 -20.57 2.52 12.21
C LYS A 291 -19.33 2.74 11.32
N ARG A 292 -18.41 3.61 11.76
CA ARG A 292 -17.12 3.84 11.06
C ARG A 292 -16.27 2.58 11.12
N THR A 293 -15.65 2.25 10.01
CA THR A 293 -14.77 1.09 9.89
C THR A 293 -13.43 1.35 10.59
N LYS A 294 -12.67 0.28 10.87
CA LYS A 294 -11.30 0.40 11.40
C LYS A 294 -10.39 1.21 10.48
N LEU A 295 -10.55 1.08 9.15
CA LEU A 295 -9.77 1.83 8.18
C LEU A 295 -10.11 3.33 8.23
N GLU A 296 -11.38 3.71 8.31
CA GLU A 296 -11.79 5.12 8.45
C GLU A 296 -11.27 5.71 9.77
N ALA A 297 -11.37 4.96 10.88
CA ALA A 297 -10.86 5.39 12.18
C ALA A 297 -9.34 5.58 12.20
N PHE A 298 -8.60 4.63 11.64
CA PHE A 298 -7.15 4.70 11.46
C PHE A 298 -6.75 5.89 10.59
N SER A 299 -7.43 6.08 9.45
CA SER A 299 -7.13 7.16 8.51
C SER A 299 -7.42 8.53 9.12
N ALA A 300 -8.50 8.65 9.90
CA ALA A 300 -8.82 9.87 10.64
C ALA A 300 -7.76 10.20 11.70
N PHE A 301 -7.28 9.19 12.42
CA PHE A 301 -6.21 9.35 13.39
C PHE A 301 -4.90 9.80 12.70
N LEU A 302 -4.52 9.14 11.61
CA LEU A 302 -3.35 9.50 10.82
C LEU A 302 -3.46 10.95 10.32
N TRP A 303 -4.60 11.36 9.76
CA TRP A 303 -4.85 12.71 9.26
C TRP A 303 -4.59 13.78 10.31
N LYS A 304 -5.04 13.53 11.55
CA LYS A 304 -4.77 14.41 12.68
C LYS A 304 -3.31 14.40 13.11
N MET A 305 -2.62 13.24 13.06
CA MET A 305 -1.24 13.13 13.55
C MET A 305 -0.22 13.82 12.63
N ILE A 306 -0.38 13.76 11.31
CA ILE A 306 0.57 14.38 10.38
C ILE A 306 0.55 15.91 10.40
N VAL A 307 -0.44 16.53 11.04
CA VAL A 307 -0.54 17.99 11.21
C VAL A 307 -0.35 18.46 12.64
N ASN A 308 -0.10 17.57 13.60
CA ASN A 308 -0.05 17.87 15.03
C ASN A 308 1.31 18.42 15.51
N GLY A 309 1.99 19.23 14.68
CA GLY A 309 3.24 19.91 15.00
C GLY A 309 3.01 21.31 15.57
N GLU A 310 3.91 21.76 16.45
CA GLU A 310 3.85 23.09 17.06
C GLU A 310 4.01 24.21 16.02
N PHE A 311 4.83 23.98 14.99
CA PHE A 311 5.13 24.94 13.92
C PHE A 311 4.29 24.73 12.65
N THR A 312 3.34 23.79 12.66
CA THR A 312 2.47 23.58 11.50
C THR A 312 1.50 24.74 11.35
N ARG A 313 1.54 25.42 10.18
CA ARG A 313 0.68 26.57 9.89
C ARG A 313 -0.80 26.17 9.89
N THR A 314 -1.59 26.78 10.75
CA THR A 314 -3.00 26.43 10.96
C THR A 314 -3.92 26.99 9.87
N ASP A 315 -3.49 28.02 9.15
CA ASP A 315 -4.21 28.66 8.02
C ASP A 315 -4.19 27.85 6.72
N LYS A 316 -3.39 26.78 6.67
CA LYS A 316 -3.24 25.88 5.52
C LYS A 316 -4.23 24.72 5.56
N PHE A 317 -4.31 24.01 4.46
CA PHE A 317 -5.12 22.81 4.31
C PHE A 317 -4.26 21.54 4.37
N CYS A 318 -4.91 20.45 4.74
CA CYS A 318 -4.35 19.10 4.67
C CYS A 318 -5.32 18.19 3.93
N ARG A 319 -4.79 17.34 3.03
CA ARG A 319 -5.58 16.39 2.22
C ARG A 319 -5.35 14.98 2.69
N LEU A 320 -6.43 14.21 2.75
CA LEU A 320 -6.36 12.77 2.92
C LEU A 320 -7.22 12.07 1.87
N GLY A 321 -6.60 11.14 1.11
CA GLY A 321 -7.28 10.30 0.15
C GLY A 321 -7.28 8.83 0.59
N ILE A 322 -8.28 8.09 0.11
CA ILE A 322 -8.34 6.64 0.32
C ILE A 322 -8.49 5.96 -1.04
N VAL A 323 -7.65 4.94 -1.28
CA VAL A 323 -7.75 4.13 -2.50
C VAL A 323 -8.97 3.23 -2.42
N VAL A 324 -9.85 3.30 -3.43
CA VAL A 324 -11.06 2.49 -3.55
C VAL A 324 -10.91 1.54 -4.73
N ASP A 325 -11.08 0.23 -4.49
CA ASP A 325 -11.21 -0.77 -5.56
C ASP A 325 -12.63 -0.74 -6.15
N GLY A 326 -12.69 -0.51 -7.44
CA GLY A 326 -13.94 -0.42 -8.19
C GLY A 326 -14.54 -1.78 -8.60
N ARG A 327 -13.81 -2.89 -8.48
CA ARG A 327 -14.30 -4.18 -8.95
C ARG A 327 -15.63 -4.55 -8.31
N THR A 328 -15.72 -4.45 -6.99
CA THR A 328 -16.96 -4.76 -6.26
C THR A 328 -18.08 -3.74 -6.54
N ARG A 329 -17.72 -2.51 -6.92
CA ARG A 329 -18.67 -1.44 -7.22
C ARG A 329 -19.29 -1.61 -8.60
N LEU A 330 -18.49 -2.04 -9.58
CA LEU A 330 -18.95 -2.31 -10.95
C LEU A 330 -19.82 -3.56 -11.08
N ILE A 331 -19.75 -4.52 -10.12
CA ILE A 331 -20.59 -5.72 -10.08
C ILE A 331 -22.07 -5.36 -9.83
N ASP A 332 -22.34 -4.49 -8.87
CA ASP A 332 -23.67 -4.01 -8.49
C ASP A 332 -24.73 -5.13 -8.35
N GLY A 333 -24.30 -6.26 -7.80
CA GLY A 333 -25.18 -7.43 -7.61
C GLY A 333 -25.42 -8.30 -8.85
N ASP A 334 -24.84 -7.99 -10.00
CA ASP A 334 -24.93 -8.80 -11.23
C ASP A 334 -23.86 -9.90 -11.24
N GLU A 335 -24.27 -11.17 -11.05
CA GLU A 335 -23.36 -12.34 -11.06
C GLU A 335 -22.60 -12.51 -12.38
N ASN A 336 -23.14 -12.08 -13.51
CA ASN A 336 -22.44 -12.17 -14.81
C ASN A 336 -21.32 -11.12 -14.86
N GLN A 337 -21.58 -9.91 -14.37
CA GLN A 337 -20.55 -8.89 -14.23
C GLN A 337 -19.47 -9.31 -13.25
N GLU A 338 -19.82 -9.97 -12.14
CA GLU A 338 -18.89 -10.50 -11.17
C GLU A 338 -17.91 -11.48 -11.81
N LYS A 339 -18.38 -12.44 -12.62
CA LYS A 339 -17.55 -13.42 -13.33
C LYS A 339 -16.60 -12.78 -14.33
N LEU A 340 -16.93 -11.59 -14.84
CA LEU A 340 -16.11 -10.85 -15.79
C LEU A 340 -15.06 -9.98 -15.09
N ILE A 341 -15.47 -9.26 -14.04
CA ILE A 341 -14.60 -8.24 -13.41
C ILE A 341 -13.65 -8.81 -12.37
N LYS A 342 -14.02 -9.87 -11.63
CA LYS A 342 -13.13 -10.51 -10.66
C LYS A 342 -11.81 -10.99 -11.26
N PRO A 343 -11.77 -11.65 -12.43
CA PRO A 343 -10.52 -12.07 -13.05
C PRO A 343 -9.81 -10.92 -13.80
N TYR A 344 -10.38 -9.71 -13.86
CA TYR A 344 -9.81 -8.62 -14.64
C TYR A 344 -8.44 -8.20 -14.10
N PHE A 345 -7.44 -8.26 -15.00
CA PHE A 345 -6.06 -7.85 -14.73
C PHE A 345 -5.80 -6.46 -15.29
N GLY A 346 -5.51 -5.51 -14.43
CA GLY A 346 -5.32 -4.09 -14.72
C GLY A 346 -5.62 -3.27 -13.48
N ASN A 347 -5.70 -1.95 -13.63
CA ASN A 347 -6.10 -1.05 -12.56
C ASN A 347 -7.61 -0.81 -12.59
N VAL A 348 -8.25 -0.94 -11.43
CA VAL A 348 -9.66 -0.58 -11.24
C VAL A 348 -9.76 0.24 -9.95
N LEU A 349 -9.10 1.39 -9.94
CA LEU A 349 -8.92 2.21 -8.75
C LEU A 349 -9.49 3.62 -8.93
N SER A 350 -9.97 4.19 -7.82
CA SER A 350 -10.22 5.62 -7.66
C SER A 350 -9.59 6.11 -6.36
N ILE A 351 -9.25 7.40 -6.30
CA ILE A 351 -8.63 8.02 -5.12
C ILE A 351 -9.45 9.25 -4.71
N PRO A 352 -10.65 9.04 -4.15
CA PRO A 352 -11.40 10.12 -3.53
C PRO A 352 -10.62 10.68 -2.34
N PHE A 353 -10.73 11.98 -2.12
CA PHE A 353 -10.05 12.65 -1.02
C PHE A 353 -10.90 13.78 -0.41
N GLY A 354 -10.63 14.08 0.85
CA GLY A 354 -11.12 15.26 1.55
C GLY A 354 -10.00 16.26 1.80
N GLU A 355 -10.37 17.53 1.91
CA GLU A 355 -9.49 18.64 2.25
C GLU A 355 -10.09 19.39 3.44
N LYS A 356 -9.29 19.60 4.50
CA LYS A 356 -9.71 20.31 5.70
C LYS A 356 -8.62 21.26 6.18
N LYS A 357 -9.04 22.35 6.85
CA LYS A 357 -8.08 23.25 7.51
C LYS A 357 -7.33 22.52 8.60
N ILE A 358 -6.05 22.81 8.73
CA ILE A 358 -5.18 22.22 9.76
C ILE A 358 -5.67 22.56 11.15
N GLU A 359 -6.21 23.78 11.36
CA GLU A 359 -6.84 24.20 12.61
C GLU A 359 -7.99 23.25 13.01
N GLU A 360 -8.91 22.94 12.07
CA GLU A 360 -10.03 22.04 12.36
C GLU A 360 -9.55 20.61 12.69
N LEU A 361 -8.54 20.12 11.98
CA LEU A 361 -7.94 18.79 12.26
C LEU A 361 -7.29 18.73 13.63
N LYS A 362 -6.71 19.84 14.12
CA LYS A 362 -6.13 19.93 15.48
C LYS A 362 -7.21 19.97 16.56
N GLU A 363 -8.25 20.78 16.39
CA GLU A 363 -9.24 21.08 17.43
C GLU A 363 -10.39 20.07 17.49
N LYS A 364 -10.92 19.64 16.35
CA LYS A 364 -12.10 18.77 16.29
C LYS A 364 -11.78 17.35 16.76
N PRO A 365 -12.77 16.61 17.33
CA PRO A 365 -12.58 15.23 17.79
C PRO A 365 -12.30 14.25 16.64
N LEU A 366 -11.83 13.05 16.99
CA LEU A 366 -11.55 12.00 16.02
C LEU A 366 -12.80 11.55 15.24
N SER A 367 -13.94 11.51 15.91
CA SER A 367 -15.26 11.21 15.32
C SER A 367 -15.61 12.16 14.18
N TRP A 368 -15.32 13.46 14.31
CA TRP A 368 -15.54 14.43 13.26
C TRP A 368 -14.67 14.10 12.03
N ALA A 369 -13.36 13.88 12.19
CA ALA A 369 -12.47 13.55 11.08
C ALA A 369 -12.88 12.24 10.38
N ALA A 370 -13.34 11.24 11.15
CA ALA A 370 -13.84 9.99 10.61
C ALA A 370 -15.16 10.15 9.83
N ASN A 371 -16.02 11.10 10.24
CA ASN A 371 -17.23 11.45 9.52
C ASN A 371 -16.92 12.12 8.17
N GLU A 372 -15.98 13.06 8.15
CA GLU A 372 -15.51 13.69 6.91
C GLU A 372 -14.96 12.67 5.90
N ILE A 373 -14.22 11.67 6.38
CA ILE A 373 -13.73 10.57 5.54
C ILE A 373 -14.91 9.75 4.99
N HIS A 374 -15.87 9.42 5.82
CA HIS A 374 -17.05 8.67 5.42
C HIS A 374 -17.86 9.37 4.34
N GLU A 375 -18.00 10.70 4.45
CA GLU A 375 -18.73 11.52 3.49
C GLU A 375 -18.08 11.52 2.11
N PHE A 376 -16.78 11.83 2.00
CA PHE A 376 -16.15 11.82 0.68
C PHE A 376 -16.03 10.41 0.09
N LEU A 377 -15.86 9.37 0.91
CA LEU A 377 -15.91 7.98 0.43
C LEU A 377 -17.30 7.63 -0.13
N GLY A 378 -18.38 8.08 0.53
CA GLY A 378 -19.74 7.80 0.11
C GLY A 378 -20.03 8.18 -1.34
N THR A 379 -19.43 9.25 -1.83
CA THR A 379 -19.58 9.72 -3.21
C THR A 379 -18.86 8.85 -4.24
N ALA A 380 -17.77 8.17 -3.85
CA ALA A 380 -16.89 7.44 -4.77
C ALA A 380 -17.03 5.91 -4.71
N VAL A 381 -17.81 5.36 -3.76
CA VAL A 381 -18.00 3.90 -3.63
C VAL A 381 -19.24 3.40 -4.40
N THR A 382 -19.54 4.02 -5.53
CA THR A 382 -20.71 3.73 -6.36
C THR A 382 -20.30 3.26 -7.75
N LYS A 383 -21.16 2.52 -8.43
CA LYS A 383 -21.00 2.11 -9.83
C LYS A 383 -20.89 3.32 -10.74
N GLU A 384 -21.78 4.30 -10.56
CA GLU A 384 -21.84 5.51 -11.39
C GLU A 384 -20.56 6.33 -11.31
N HIS A 385 -19.90 6.39 -10.13
CA HIS A 385 -18.62 7.04 -9.99
C HIS A 385 -17.54 6.39 -10.90
N PHE A 386 -17.41 5.05 -10.87
CA PHE A 386 -16.41 4.36 -11.70
C PHE A 386 -16.74 4.43 -13.20
N LEU A 387 -18.01 4.34 -13.59
CA LEU A 387 -18.41 4.55 -14.97
C LEU A 387 -18.14 6.00 -15.41
N GLY A 388 -18.44 6.99 -14.55
CA GLY A 388 -18.11 8.38 -14.77
C GLY A 388 -16.61 8.64 -14.90
N LEU A 389 -15.79 7.99 -14.09
CA LEU A 389 -14.34 8.12 -14.17
C LEU A 389 -13.77 7.55 -15.48
N ILE A 390 -14.31 6.41 -15.95
CA ILE A 390 -13.96 5.84 -17.27
C ILE A 390 -14.31 6.82 -18.38
N ASP A 391 -15.49 7.42 -18.31
CA ASP A 391 -15.96 8.39 -19.32
C ASP A 391 -15.18 9.72 -19.26
N TRP A 392 -14.78 10.15 -18.06
CA TRP A 392 -13.93 11.33 -17.87
C TRP A 392 -12.58 11.18 -18.57
N VAL A 393 -11.92 10.02 -18.38
CA VAL A 393 -10.66 9.74 -19.07
C VAL A 393 -10.85 9.72 -20.58
N GLU A 394 -11.92 9.08 -21.08
CA GLU A 394 -12.21 9.04 -22.52
C GLU A 394 -12.37 10.44 -23.11
N ALA A 395 -13.01 11.35 -22.38
CA ALA A 395 -13.24 12.73 -22.83
C ALA A 395 -11.93 13.56 -22.89
N HIS A 396 -10.89 13.16 -22.14
CA HIS A 396 -9.61 13.88 -22.09
C HIS A 396 -8.48 13.20 -22.90
N ARG A 397 -8.68 11.97 -23.41
CA ARG A 397 -7.66 11.29 -24.23
C ARG A 397 -7.30 12.08 -25.49
N PRO A 398 -6.03 12.00 -25.93
CA PRO A 398 -4.93 11.17 -25.42
C PRO A 398 -4.17 11.75 -24.22
N GLU A 399 -4.65 12.79 -23.63
CA GLU A 399 -3.98 13.46 -22.53
C GLU A 399 -4.07 12.62 -21.24
N PRO A 400 -2.95 12.32 -20.55
CA PRO A 400 -2.99 11.57 -19.30
C PRO A 400 -3.59 12.39 -18.16
N GLY A 401 -4.41 11.72 -17.34
CA GLY A 401 -4.98 12.29 -16.12
C GLY A 401 -4.21 11.90 -14.86
N LEU A 402 -4.38 12.70 -13.80
CA LEU A 402 -3.78 12.44 -12.50
C LEU A 402 -4.79 12.77 -11.39
N ALA A 403 -4.81 11.99 -10.31
CA ALA A 403 -5.57 12.37 -9.13
C ALA A 403 -4.99 13.64 -8.49
N LYS A 404 -5.83 14.65 -8.26
CA LYS A 404 -5.41 15.98 -7.77
C LYS A 404 -4.68 15.94 -6.43
N ILE A 405 -4.91 14.91 -5.61
CA ILE A 405 -4.20 14.76 -4.34
C ILE A 405 -2.68 14.60 -4.54
N TYR A 406 -2.24 14.09 -5.70
CA TYR A 406 -0.82 14.00 -6.08
C TYR A 406 -0.28 15.26 -6.75
N ALA A 407 -1.17 16.14 -7.18
CA ALA A 407 -0.83 17.40 -7.82
C ALA A 407 -0.62 18.50 -6.76
N SER A 408 0.32 18.32 -5.85
CA SER A 408 0.69 19.36 -4.89
C SER A 408 1.16 20.58 -5.64
N ARG A 409 0.54 21.74 -5.40
CA ARG A 409 1.07 23.01 -5.91
C ARG A 409 2.41 23.24 -5.22
N VAL A 410 3.46 23.36 -6.01
CA VAL A 410 4.85 23.48 -5.57
C VAL A 410 5.10 24.69 -4.62
N SER A 411 4.18 25.65 -4.58
CA SER A 411 4.25 26.85 -3.72
C SER A 411 3.54 26.71 -2.37
N GLU A 412 2.83 25.59 -2.12
CA GLU A 412 2.00 25.44 -0.93
C GLU A 412 2.46 24.19 -0.16
N GLU A 413 3.04 24.43 1.02
CA GLU A 413 3.42 23.41 2.03
C GLU A 413 2.17 22.75 2.63
N GLU A 414 1.27 22.23 1.77
CA GLU A 414 0.04 21.59 2.19
C GLU A 414 0.24 20.08 2.29
N PRO A 415 0.20 19.51 3.50
CA PRO A 415 0.36 18.08 3.67
C PRO A 415 -0.73 17.29 2.93
N ALA A 416 -0.33 16.22 2.26
CA ALA A 416 -1.25 15.29 1.65
C ALA A 416 -0.82 13.85 1.94
N VAL A 417 -1.78 12.94 2.18
CA VAL A 417 -1.53 11.53 2.39
C VAL A 417 -2.60 10.67 1.73
N VAL A 418 -2.19 9.60 1.09
CA VAL A 418 -3.07 8.59 0.51
C VAL A 418 -2.96 7.30 1.32
N VAL A 419 -4.09 6.79 1.77
CA VAL A 419 -4.19 5.51 2.47
C VAL A 419 -4.75 4.45 1.51
N SER A 420 -4.03 3.35 1.37
CA SER A 420 -4.46 2.17 0.61
C SER A 420 -4.65 0.99 1.55
N SER A 421 -5.70 0.19 1.34
CA SER A 421 -5.94 -0.98 2.17
C SER A 421 -5.18 -2.21 1.66
N GLY A 422 -4.20 -2.67 2.43
CA GLY A 422 -3.50 -3.94 2.22
C GLY A 422 -4.11 -5.13 2.98
N GLN A 423 -5.35 -5.03 3.47
CA GLN A 423 -5.97 -6.07 4.30
C GLN A 423 -6.19 -7.42 3.59
N HIS A 424 -6.16 -7.43 2.27
CA HIS A 424 -6.24 -8.65 1.44
C HIS A 424 -4.87 -9.10 0.91
N PHE A 425 -3.77 -8.56 1.43
CA PHE A 425 -2.43 -8.97 1.06
C PHE A 425 -2.20 -10.46 1.39
N PRO A 426 -1.85 -11.32 0.38
CA PRO A 426 -2.00 -12.76 0.49
C PRO A 426 -0.78 -13.43 1.13
N VAL A 427 -0.18 -12.90 2.20
CA VAL A 427 1.05 -13.41 2.80
C VAL A 427 0.99 -14.92 3.02
N LYS A 428 -0.07 -15.41 3.66
CA LYS A 428 -0.24 -16.85 3.96
C LYS A 428 -0.42 -17.74 2.73
N LYS A 429 -0.77 -17.17 1.57
CA LYS A 429 -0.92 -17.92 0.31
C LYS A 429 0.38 -18.01 -0.49
N MET A 430 1.44 -17.34 -0.02
CA MET A 430 2.74 -17.31 -0.68
C MET A 430 3.64 -18.48 -0.29
N ASP A 431 3.06 -19.68 -0.22
CA ASP A 431 3.79 -20.93 -0.05
C ASP A 431 4.16 -21.53 -1.42
N PHE A 432 5.45 -21.56 -1.74
CA PHE A 432 5.97 -22.14 -2.97
C PHE A 432 6.33 -23.62 -2.83
N GLY A 433 5.95 -24.27 -1.73
CA GLY A 433 6.21 -25.68 -1.43
C GLY A 433 7.22 -25.92 -0.32
N TRP A 434 7.74 -24.87 0.32
CA TRP A 434 8.65 -24.95 1.47
C TRP A 434 8.12 -24.25 2.72
N GLY A 435 6.86 -23.91 2.77
CA GLY A 435 6.17 -23.27 3.90
C GLY A 435 5.81 -21.81 3.65
N GLU A 436 4.89 -21.31 4.48
CA GLU A 436 4.43 -19.93 4.42
C GLU A 436 5.55 -18.94 4.77
N PRO A 437 5.56 -17.73 4.19
CA PRO A 437 6.49 -16.68 4.62
C PRO A 437 6.20 -16.27 6.07
N CYS A 438 7.26 -16.03 6.83
CA CYS A 438 7.15 -15.51 8.20
C CYS A 438 6.83 -14.00 8.22
N PHE A 439 7.02 -13.29 7.10
CA PHE A 439 6.69 -11.89 6.90
C PHE A 439 6.54 -11.56 5.42
N GLY A 440 5.72 -10.56 5.11
CA GLY A 440 5.64 -9.96 3.79
C GLY A 440 5.14 -8.54 3.88
N SER A 441 5.58 -7.68 2.96
CA SER A 441 5.18 -6.28 2.88
C SER A 441 5.27 -5.74 1.46
N TYR A 442 4.49 -4.71 1.20
CA TYR A 442 4.75 -3.80 0.09
C TYR A 442 5.91 -2.86 0.44
N HIS A 443 6.57 -2.35 -0.59
CA HIS A 443 7.58 -1.31 -0.52
C HIS A 443 7.39 -0.37 -1.69
N PHE A 444 7.00 0.88 -1.40
CA PHE A 444 6.59 1.85 -2.41
C PHE A 444 7.13 3.26 -2.12
N PRO A 445 8.44 3.47 -2.27
CA PRO A 445 9.06 4.79 -2.18
C PRO A 445 8.88 5.53 -3.52
N TRP A 446 7.66 6.03 -3.78
CA TRP A 446 7.28 6.56 -5.09
C TRP A 446 7.87 7.93 -5.45
N GLY A 447 8.57 8.58 -4.50
CA GLY A 447 9.32 9.81 -4.74
C GLY A 447 8.53 11.11 -4.76
N GLY A 448 7.20 11.07 -4.62
CA GLY A 448 6.37 12.29 -4.57
C GLY A 448 6.25 12.87 -3.16
N LYS A 449 5.80 14.14 -3.07
CA LYS A 449 5.61 14.84 -1.78
C LYS A 449 4.35 14.39 -1.02
N SER A 450 3.34 13.83 -1.72
CA SER A 450 2.16 13.27 -1.05
C SER A 450 2.53 11.95 -0.38
N GLY A 451 2.24 11.83 0.91
CA GLY A 451 2.52 10.61 1.66
C GLY A 451 1.69 9.41 1.18
N TYR A 452 2.21 8.21 1.41
CA TYR A 452 1.51 6.96 1.12
C TYR A 452 1.57 6.02 2.32
N VAL A 453 0.42 5.46 2.70
CA VAL A 453 0.29 4.58 3.88
C VAL A 453 -0.55 3.36 3.54
N MET A 454 -0.05 2.17 3.90
CA MET A 454 -0.73 0.91 3.65
C MET A 454 -0.76 0.02 4.90
N PRO A 455 -1.89 -0.02 5.63
CA PRO A 455 -2.10 -1.02 6.67
C PRO A 455 -2.39 -2.40 6.07
N MET A 456 -1.70 -3.42 6.59
CA MET A 456 -1.78 -4.83 6.22
C MET A 456 -2.04 -5.69 7.46
N PRO A 457 -2.58 -6.91 7.32
CA PRO A 457 -2.71 -7.82 8.46
C PRO A 457 -1.33 -8.28 8.96
N SER A 458 -1.17 -8.39 10.28
CA SER A 458 0.03 -8.99 10.86
C SER A 458 0.10 -10.49 10.54
N PRO A 459 1.29 -11.04 10.26
CA PRO A 459 1.47 -12.47 10.08
C PRO A 459 1.11 -13.29 11.33
N LYS A 460 1.10 -12.68 12.52
CA LYS A 460 0.66 -13.34 13.77
C LYS A 460 -0.80 -13.77 13.76
N GLY A 461 -1.65 -13.17 12.93
CA GLY A 461 -3.07 -13.53 12.84
C GLY A 461 -3.91 -13.15 14.07
N ASN A 462 -3.40 -12.29 14.95
CA ASN A 462 -4.01 -11.85 16.21
C ASN A 462 -4.83 -10.56 16.08
N GLY A 463 -5.03 -10.06 14.85
CA GLY A 463 -5.74 -8.82 14.59
C GLY A 463 -4.86 -7.56 14.61
N ASP A 464 -3.58 -7.67 14.93
CA ASP A 464 -2.62 -6.58 14.80
C ASP A 464 -2.47 -6.18 13.33
N TRP A 465 -2.04 -4.95 13.10
CA TRP A 465 -1.71 -4.46 11.77
C TRP A 465 -0.21 -4.20 11.62
N ILE A 466 0.30 -4.47 10.42
CA ILE A 466 1.57 -3.94 9.94
C ILE A 466 1.26 -2.75 9.06
N VAL A 467 1.95 -1.64 9.26
CA VAL A 467 1.68 -0.40 8.52
C VAL A 467 2.97 0.06 7.84
N TYR A 468 3.01 -0.05 6.53
CA TYR A 468 4.01 0.61 5.71
C TYR A 468 3.63 2.08 5.53
N MET A 469 4.58 2.98 5.74
CA MET A 469 4.44 4.42 5.53
C MET A 469 5.59 4.94 4.70
N HIS A 470 5.29 5.80 3.73
CA HIS A 470 6.24 6.63 3.01
C HIS A 470 5.76 8.08 3.13
N LEU A 471 6.36 8.84 4.03
CA LEU A 471 5.94 10.18 4.43
C LEU A 471 7.16 11.12 4.51
N LEU A 472 6.93 12.43 4.49
CA LEU A 472 7.95 13.41 4.81
C LEU A 472 8.54 13.11 6.20
N LYS A 473 9.84 13.32 6.35
CA LYS A 473 10.55 13.01 7.60
C LYS A 473 9.90 13.69 8.82
N GLY A 474 9.56 14.98 8.71
CA GLY A 474 8.89 15.71 9.80
C GLY A 474 7.52 15.15 10.18
N GLN A 475 6.75 14.61 9.22
CA GLN A 475 5.49 13.93 9.52
C GLN A 475 5.71 12.65 10.32
N LEU A 476 6.74 11.87 9.98
CA LEU A 476 7.11 10.67 10.74
C LEU A 476 7.63 11.02 12.13
N ASP A 477 8.46 12.06 12.26
CA ASP A 477 8.95 12.56 13.55
C ASP A 477 7.76 12.97 14.46
N LEU A 478 6.70 13.59 13.90
CA LEU A 478 5.46 13.91 14.63
C LEU A 478 4.70 12.66 15.09
N ILE A 479 4.59 11.65 14.22
CA ILE A 479 3.95 10.37 14.54
C ILE A 479 4.73 9.68 15.66
N GLU A 480 6.04 9.58 15.57
CA GLU A 480 6.90 8.95 16.57
C GLU A 480 6.90 9.70 17.91
N LYS A 481 6.80 11.04 17.90
CA LYS A 481 6.70 11.86 19.11
C LYS A 481 5.33 11.73 19.79
N ASN A 482 4.25 11.80 19.01
CA ASN A 482 2.90 12.01 19.55
C ASN A 482 2.04 10.74 19.61
N ALA A 483 2.43 9.67 18.90
CA ALA A 483 1.66 8.45 18.76
C ALA A 483 2.52 7.16 18.89
N ALA A 484 3.63 7.21 19.64
CA ALA A 484 4.51 6.06 19.89
C ALA A 484 3.80 4.88 20.58
N ASN A 485 2.71 5.16 21.31
CA ASN A 485 1.86 4.14 21.94
C ASN A 485 0.92 3.43 20.94
N VAL A 486 0.78 3.95 19.73
CA VAL A 486 -0.01 3.37 18.64
C VAL A 486 0.91 2.76 17.58
N PHE A 487 1.89 3.53 17.10
CA PHE A 487 2.83 3.12 16.05
C PHE A 487 4.12 2.60 16.68
N CYS A 488 4.21 1.28 16.85
CA CYS A 488 5.40 0.63 17.37
C CYS A 488 6.35 0.27 16.21
N PRO A 489 7.65 0.63 16.26
CA PRO A 489 8.62 0.22 15.24
C PRO A 489 8.60 -1.28 15.01
N LEU A 490 8.58 -1.73 13.75
CA LEU A 490 8.60 -3.15 13.43
C LEU A 490 9.98 -3.75 13.72
N THR A 491 10.04 -4.75 14.60
CA THR A 491 11.28 -5.42 15.01
C THR A 491 11.25 -6.90 14.66
N SER A 492 12.44 -7.50 14.54
CA SER A 492 12.61 -8.95 14.38
C SER A 492 12.04 -9.74 15.57
N GLU A 493 12.08 -9.17 16.77
CA GLU A 493 11.49 -9.77 17.98
C GLU A 493 9.96 -9.87 17.85
N TYR A 494 9.33 -8.78 17.39
CA TYR A 494 7.89 -8.81 17.11
C TYR A 494 7.54 -9.91 16.11
N LEU A 495 8.35 -10.11 15.07
CA LEU A 495 8.13 -11.11 14.02
C LEU A 495 8.61 -12.53 14.37
N CYS A 496 9.25 -12.73 15.53
CA CYS A 496 9.83 -14.01 15.97
C CYS A 496 10.83 -14.58 14.93
N PHE A 497 11.77 -13.76 14.47
CA PHE A 497 12.84 -14.14 13.53
C PHE A 497 14.03 -14.87 14.19
N ASN A 498 13.84 -15.46 15.33
CA ASN A 498 14.87 -16.16 16.11
C ASN A 498 15.41 -17.38 15.35
#